data_55b892365801713fc69326195679aaee
#
_entry.id   55b892365801713fc69326195679aaee
#
_cell.length_a   1.000
_cell.length_b   1.000
_cell.length_c   1.000
_cell.angle_alpha   90.00
_cell.angle_beta   90.00
_cell.angle_gamma   90.00
#
_symmetry.space_group_name_H-M   'P 1'
#
loop_
_entity.id
_entity.type
_entity.pdbx_description
1 polymer ?
#
loop_
_entity_poly.entity_id
_entity_poly.type
_entity_poly.pdbx_seq_one_letter_code
_entity_poly.pdbx_strand_id
1 'polypeptide(L)'
;DNLGRLTRLNKSLLLLSKIENEQFQEEAEVDFKQLLHQSLSDFEAIAAHKNSALILLEETEMSYRMNRDLAVILVNNFIKNALVHGTPGAPIHLRLKQHALSITNQGTPTPLKVDDIFARFKKSGTNEKSTGLGLPIAQAIAVKYQLQLTYSYTEGHRFTLTFPI
;
A
#
# COMPACT_ATOMS: atom_id res chain seq x y z
N ASP A 1 -10.28 0.84 21.34
CA ASP A 1 -11.64 1.40 21.24
C ASP A 1 -12.43 0.74 20.12
N ASN A 2 -13.47 -0.03 20.47
CA ASN A 2 -14.33 -0.77 19.54
C ASN A 2 -15.11 0.16 18.59
N LEU A 3 -15.55 1.30 19.08
CA LEU A 3 -16.28 2.27 18.25
C LEU A 3 -15.39 2.86 17.18
N GLY A 4 -14.17 3.24 17.52
CA GLY A 4 -13.19 3.74 16.56
C GLY A 4 -12.83 2.71 15.49
N ARG A 5 -12.71 1.45 15.89
CA ARG A 5 -12.47 0.33 14.97
C ARG A 5 -13.63 0.14 13.99
N LEU A 6 -14.86 0.15 14.50
CA LEU A 6 -16.07 0.04 13.66
C LEU A 6 -16.17 1.19 12.66
N THR A 7 -15.85 2.40 13.09
CA THR A 7 -15.84 3.59 12.22
C THR A 7 -14.82 3.44 11.09
N ARG A 8 -13.60 3.00 11.40
CA ARG A 8 -12.56 2.75 10.38
C ARG A 8 -12.98 1.65 9.41
N LEU A 9 -13.55 0.57 9.95
CA LEU A 9 -14.03 -0.56 9.14
C LEU A 9 -15.14 -0.10 8.18
N ASN A 10 -16.11 0.67 8.66
CA ASN A 10 -17.18 1.19 7.81
C ASN A 10 -16.66 2.10 6.70
N LYS A 11 -15.71 2.98 7.00
CA LYS A 11 -15.08 3.84 5.99
C LYS A 11 -14.38 3.02 4.92
N SER A 12 -13.65 1.98 5.32
CA SER A 12 -12.94 1.10 4.39
C SER A 12 -13.89 0.30 3.52
N LEU A 13 -14.97 -0.22 4.08
CA LEU A 13 -16.02 -0.96 3.33
C LEU A 13 -16.74 -0.06 2.34
N LEU A 14 -17.08 1.18 2.73
CA LEU A 14 -17.70 2.15 1.84
C LEU A 14 -16.77 2.54 0.70
N LEU A 15 -15.49 2.74 0.97
CA LEU A 15 -14.49 3.04 -0.05
C LEU A 15 -14.38 1.90 -1.05
N LEU A 16 -14.27 0.65 -0.57
CA LEU A 16 -14.19 -0.53 -1.41
C LEU A 16 -15.43 -0.65 -2.31
N SER A 17 -16.62 -0.44 -1.75
CA SER A 17 -17.88 -0.43 -2.49
C SER A 17 -17.89 0.65 -3.58
N LYS A 18 -17.44 1.86 -3.27
CA LYS A 18 -17.36 2.95 -4.25
C LYS A 18 -16.41 2.64 -5.40
N ILE A 19 -15.27 2.00 -5.11
CA ILE A 19 -14.31 1.58 -6.15
C ILE A 19 -14.97 0.52 -7.05
N GLU A 20 -15.56 -0.50 -6.47
CA GLU A 20 -16.21 -1.60 -7.19
C GLU A 20 -17.40 -1.13 -8.04
N ASN A 21 -18.12 -0.09 -7.59
CA ASN A 21 -19.26 0.50 -8.31
C ASN A 21 -18.88 1.67 -9.22
N GLU A 22 -17.59 1.83 -9.50
CA GLU A 22 -17.04 2.81 -10.44
C GLU A 22 -17.46 4.26 -10.16
N GLN A 23 -17.52 4.64 -8.87
CA GLN A 23 -17.89 6.00 -8.48
C GLN A 23 -16.75 7.02 -8.57
N PHE A 24 -15.52 6.57 -8.86
CA PHE A 24 -14.37 7.44 -9.09
C PHE A 24 -14.12 7.59 -10.58
N GLN A 25 -14.75 8.56 -11.21
CA GLN A 25 -14.69 8.74 -12.66
C GLN A 25 -13.68 9.80 -13.11
N GLU A 26 -13.35 10.74 -12.23
CA GLU A 26 -12.37 11.78 -12.57
C GLU A 26 -10.97 11.18 -12.64
N GLU A 27 -10.27 11.50 -13.73
CA GLU A 27 -8.91 11.02 -13.97
C GLU A 27 -8.00 12.18 -14.35
N ALA A 28 -6.73 12.07 -13.98
CA ALA A 28 -5.67 13.02 -14.31
C ALA A 28 -4.36 12.28 -14.49
N GLU A 29 -3.38 12.91 -15.11
CA GLU A 29 -2.01 12.42 -15.10
C GLU A 29 -1.45 12.58 -13.70
N VAL A 30 -1.18 11.48 -13.04
CA VAL A 30 -0.62 11.45 -11.68
C VAL A 30 0.88 11.22 -11.76
N ASP A 31 1.65 12.19 -11.24
CA ASP A 31 3.10 12.06 -11.10
C ASP A 31 3.40 11.21 -9.86
N PHE A 32 3.81 9.97 -10.07
CA PHE A 32 4.06 9.02 -8.99
C PHE A 32 5.34 9.31 -8.22
N LYS A 33 6.33 9.94 -8.84
CA LYS A 33 7.52 10.38 -8.12
C LYS A 33 7.17 11.44 -7.08
N GLN A 34 6.44 12.47 -7.50
CA GLN A 34 5.98 13.54 -6.60
C GLN A 34 5.05 12.98 -5.51
N LEU A 35 4.11 12.12 -5.88
CA LEU A 35 3.16 11.52 -4.95
C LEU A 35 3.88 10.67 -3.90
N LEU A 36 4.88 9.89 -4.32
CA LEU A 36 5.68 9.06 -3.42
C LEU A 36 6.44 9.92 -2.40
N HIS A 37 7.07 10.99 -2.85
CA HIS A 37 7.76 11.93 -1.94
C HIS A 37 6.79 12.54 -0.93
N GLN A 38 5.61 12.95 -1.36
CA GLN A 38 4.60 13.49 -0.45
C GLN A 38 4.15 12.44 0.58
N SER A 39 3.89 11.23 0.14
CA SER A 39 3.49 10.14 1.04
C SER A 39 4.59 9.80 2.04
N LEU A 40 5.85 9.74 1.61
CA LEU A 40 6.98 9.51 2.51
C LEU A 40 7.08 10.59 3.58
N SER A 41 6.89 11.85 3.19
CA SER A 41 6.85 12.97 4.14
C SER A 41 5.70 12.80 5.15
N ASP A 42 4.52 12.43 4.69
CA ASP A 42 3.34 12.26 5.55
C ASP A 42 3.51 11.13 6.57
N PHE A 43 4.27 10.08 6.23
CA PHE A 43 4.49 8.94 7.12
C PHE A 43 5.78 9.04 7.95
N GLU A 44 6.57 10.09 7.79
CA GLU A 44 7.86 10.23 8.46
C GLU A 44 7.77 10.14 9.99
N ALA A 45 6.80 10.84 10.59
CA ALA A 45 6.61 10.83 12.04
C ALA A 45 6.21 9.44 12.56
N ILE A 46 5.34 8.73 11.85
CA ILE A 46 4.90 7.38 12.21
C ILE A 46 6.07 6.41 12.10
N ALA A 47 6.86 6.52 11.04
CA ALA A 47 8.05 5.68 10.85
C ALA A 47 9.06 5.92 11.98
N ALA A 48 9.33 7.18 12.32
CA ALA A 48 10.24 7.54 13.40
C ALA A 48 9.78 6.98 14.75
N HIS A 49 8.48 7.03 15.03
CA HIS A 49 7.92 6.46 16.26
C HIS A 49 8.15 4.95 16.36
N LYS A 50 8.19 4.26 15.25
CA LYS A 50 8.46 2.82 15.16
C LYS A 50 9.95 2.50 15.01
N ASN A 51 10.81 3.49 15.04
CA ASN A 51 12.23 3.36 14.74
C ASN A 51 12.52 2.72 13.37
N SER A 52 11.60 2.89 12.45
CA SER A 52 11.74 2.41 11.06
C SER A 52 12.15 3.56 10.17
N ALA A 53 13.06 3.31 9.25
CA ALA A 53 13.46 4.28 8.23
C ALA A 53 12.78 3.94 6.91
N LEU A 54 12.13 4.93 6.29
CA LEU A 54 11.61 4.80 4.93
C LEU A 54 12.70 5.27 3.97
N ILE A 55 13.27 4.34 3.21
CA ILE A 55 14.43 4.59 2.36
C ILE A 55 14.04 4.42 0.91
N LEU A 56 14.11 5.50 0.13
CA LEU A 56 13.88 5.49 -1.30
C LEU A 56 15.21 5.21 -2.00
N LEU A 57 15.37 3.98 -2.51
CA LEU A 57 16.62 3.51 -3.11
C LEU A 57 16.77 3.93 -4.57
N GLU A 58 15.69 3.94 -5.32
CA GLU A 58 15.67 4.30 -6.73
C GLU A 58 14.41 5.09 -7.01
N GLU A 59 14.51 6.12 -7.85
CA GLU A 59 13.37 6.88 -8.33
C GLU A 59 13.56 7.31 -9.77
N THR A 60 12.54 7.06 -10.59
CA THR A 60 12.48 7.55 -11.97
C THR A 60 11.22 8.35 -12.17
N GLU A 61 11.23 9.20 -13.17
CA GLU A 61 10.02 9.91 -13.57
C GLU A 61 8.98 8.89 -14.05
N MET A 62 7.78 8.96 -13.48
CA MET A 62 6.69 8.09 -13.86
C MET A 62 5.35 8.76 -13.63
N SER A 63 4.54 8.79 -14.66
CA SER A 63 3.17 9.28 -14.58
C SER A 63 2.20 8.25 -15.11
N TYR A 64 0.99 8.23 -14.55
CA TYR A 64 -0.06 7.33 -14.99
C TYR A 64 -1.41 8.01 -14.86
N ARG A 65 -2.29 7.77 -15.83
CA ARG A 65 -3.62 8.38 -15.84
C ARG A 65 -4.58 7.61 -14.98
N MET A 66 -5.00 8.21 -13.87
CA MET A 66 -5.94 7.62 -12.94
C MET A 66 -6.54 8.68 -12.02
N ASN A 67 -7.51 8.29 -11.21
CA ASN A 67 -8.03 9.18 -10.17
C ASN A 67 -6.94 9.46 -9.13
N ARG A 68 -6.69 10.75 -8.85
CA ARG A 68 -5.62 11.17 -7.95
C ARG A 68 -5.85 10.68 -6.52
N ASP A 69 -7.08 10.74 -6.01
CA ASP A 69 -7.38 10.29 -4.65
C ASP A 69 -7.13 8.79 -4.49
N LEU A 70 -7.49 8.01 -5.50
CA LEU A 70 -7.22 6.56 -5.48
C LEU A 70 -5.73 6.26 -5.59
N ALA A 71 -4.97 7.05 -6.33
CA ALA A 71 -3.51 6.92 -6.39
C ALA A 71 -2.88 7.15 -5.01
N VAL A 72 -3.31 8.19 -4.30
CA VAL A 72 -2.85 8.49 -2.94
C VAL A 72 -3.19 7.34 -1.99
N ILE A 73 -4.43 6.86 -2.03
CA ILE A 73 -4.89 5.73 -1.19
C ILE A 73 -4.05 4.49 -1.47
N LEU A 74 -3.78 4.20 -2.74
CA LEU A 74 -3.00 3.04 -3.16
C LEU A 74 -1.57 3.08 -2.56
N VAL A 75 -0.85 4.17 -2.76
CA VAL A 75 0.52 4.33 -2.25
C VAL A 75 0.53 4.32 -0.72
N ASN A 76 -0.39 5.02 -0.08
CA ASN A 76 -0.48 5.07 1.38
C ASN A 76 -0.78 3.70 1.99
N ASN A 77 -1.61 2.88 1.34
CA ASN A 77 -1.87 1.52 1.81
C ASN A 77 -0.60 0.66 1.81
N PHE A 78 0.25 0.79 0.80
CA PHE A 78 1.53 0.06 0.75
C PHE A 78 2.47 0.50 1.87
N ILE A 79 2.64 1.80 2.06
CA ILE A 79 3.53 2.34 3.10
C ILE A 79 3.01 1.93 4.49
N LYS A 80 1.71 2.11 4.73
CA LYS A 80 1.09 1.74 6.00
C LYS A 80 1.22 0.25 6.28
N ASN A 81 0.99 -0.59 5.27
CA ASN A 81 1.14 -2.03 5.38
C ASN A 81 2.57 -2.42 5.79
N ALA A 82 3.57 -1.81 5.15
CA ALA A 82 4.97 -2.06 5.48
C ALA A 82 5.32 -1.61 6.91
N LEU A 83 4.77 -0.48 7.36
CA LEU A 83 4.99 0.01 8.72
C LEU A 83 4.30 -0.85 9.78
N VAL A 84 3.09 -1.35 9.49
CA VAL A 84 2.33 -2.19 10.42
C VAL A 84 2.96 -3.58 10.57
N HIS A 85 3.39 -4.19 9.48
CA HIS A 85 3.89 -5.57 9.47
C HIS A 85 5.42 -5.66 9.46
N GLY A 86 6.10 -4.55 9.26
CA GLY A 86 7.56 -4.51 9.30
C GLY A 86 8.11 -4.71 10.71
N THR A 87 9.29 -5.32 10.79
CA THR A 87 10.01 -5.47 12.06
C THR A 87 10.42 -4.09 12.57
N PRO A 88 10.05 -3.72 13.83
CA PRO A 88 10.49 -2.45 14.40
C PRO A 88 12.02 -2.32 14.38
N GLY A 89 12.51 -1.16 13.98
CA GLY A 89 13.94 -0.89 13.87
C GLY A 89 14.57 -1.31 12.55
N ALA A 90 13.86 -2.07 11.71
CA ALA A 90 14.35 -2.45 10.39
C ALA A 90 13.94 -1.41 9.34
N PRO A 91 14.80 -1.14 8.34
CA PRO A 91 14.45 -0.21 7.28
C PRO A 91 13.39 -0.78 6.34
N ILE A 92 12.60 0.12 5.76
CA ILE A 92 11.65 -0.19 4.69
C ILE A 92 12.21 0.42 3.41
N HIS A 93 12.39 -0.40 2.40
CA HIS A 93 12.99 0.00 1.14
C HIS A 93 11.92 0.20 0.07
N LEU A 94 11.98 1.35 -0.61
CA LEU A 94 11.08 1.68 -1.71
C LEU A 94 11.89 1.90 -2.98
N ARG A 95 11.33 1.49 -4.10
CA ARG A 95 11.91 1.70 -5.43
C ARG A 95 10.81 2.10 -6.41
N LEU A 96 11.04 3.14 -7.17
CA LEU A 96 10.20 3.53 -8.29
C LEU A 96 11.06 3.47 -9.54
N LYS A 97 10.91 2.41 -10.33
CA LYS A 97 11.79 2.14 -11.47
C LYS A 97 11.05 1.41 -12.58
N GLN A 98 11.22 1.88 -13.81
CA GLN A 98 10.74 1.18 -15.02
C GLN A 98 9.27 0.76 -14.92
N HIS A 99 8.40 1.71 -14.60
CA HIS A 99 6.95 1.49 -14.49
C HIS A 99 6.54 0.58 -13.35
N ALA A 100 7.40 0.39 -12.35
CA ALA A 100 7.06 -0.40 -11.17
C ALA A 100 7.40 0.35 -9.89
N LEU A 101 6.49 0.27 -8.92
CA LEU A 101 6.72 0.71 -7.54
C LEU A 101 6.81 -0.53 -6.66
N SER A 102 7.92 -0.71 -5.96
CA SER A 102 8.06 -1.80 -5.01
C SER A 102 8.37 -1.29 -3.61
N ILE A 103 7.82 -1.99 -2.61
CA ILE A 103 8.05 -1.72 -1.20
C ILE A 103 8.42 -3.03 -0.53
N THR A 104 9.56 -3.03 0.17
CA THR A 104 10.09 -4.21 0.85
C THR A 104 10.25 -3.92 2.33
N ASN A 105 9.69 -4.78 3.18
CA ASN A 105 9.88 -4.71 4.62
C ASN A 105 10.34 -6.05 5.17
N GLN A 106 11.11 -6.01 6.25
CA GLN A 106 11.38 -7.17 7.07
C GLN A 106 10.15 -7.48 7.92
N GLY A 107 9.93 -8.73 8.22
CA GLY A 107 8.76 -9.15 8.99
C GLY A 107 8.93 -10.58 9.45
N THR A 108 7.87 -11.37 9.44
CA THR A 108 7.96 -12.79 9.74
C THR A 108 8.98 -13.46 8.80
N PRO A 109 9.80 -14.40 9.30
CA PRO A 109 10.88 -15.00 8.51
C PRO A 109 10.40 -16.04 7.50
N THR A 110 9.11 -16.09 7.22
CA THR A 110 8.51 -17.01 6.27
C THR A 110 7.63 -16.26 5.27
N PRO A 111 7.54 -16.72 4.01
CA PRO A 111 6.68 -16.07 3.04
C PRO A 111 5.21 -16.15 3.44
N LEU A 112 4.44 -15.14 3.06
CA LEU A 112 3.00 -15.13 3.25
C LEU A 112 2.33 -16.07 2.23
N LYS A 113 1.16 -16.59 2.60
CA LYS A 113 0.35 -17.38 1.67
C LYS A 113 -0.30 -16.45 0.65
N VAL A 114 0.03 -16.63 -0.62
CA VAL A 114 -0.45 -15.74 -1.70
C VAL A 114 -1.98 -15.68 -1.73
N ASP A 115 -2.66 -16.80 -1.50
CA ASP A 115 -4.13 -16.87 -1.51
C ASP A 115 -4.77 -16.02 -0.40
N ASP A 116 -4.05 -15.79 0.70
CA ASP A 116 -4.57 -15.03 1.85
C ASP A 116 -4.22 -13.54 1.79
N ILE A 117 -3.25 -13.13 0.98
CA ILE A 117 -2.72 -11.76 0.98
C ILE A 117 -3.81 -10.73 0.69
N PHE A 118 -4.65 -10.99 -0.29
CA PHE A 118 -5.71 -10.08 -0.72
C PHE A 118 -7.09 -10.43 -0.20
N ALA A 119 -7.19 -11.44 0.67
CA ALA A 119 -8.46 -11.81 1.26
C ALA A 119 -8.94 -10.76 2.26
N ARG A 120 -10.23 -10.45 2.22
CA ARG A 120 -10.84 -9.47 3.13
C ARG A 120 -10.80 -9.98 4.57
N PHE A 121 -10.49 -9.07 5.51
CA PHE A 121 -10.45 -9.35 6.96
C PHE A 121 -9.37 -10.33 7.40
N LYS A 122 -8.47 -10.76 6.52
CA LYS A 122 -7.31 -11.56 6.89
C LYS A 122 -6.24 -10.65 7.49
N LYS A 123 -5.77 -11.03 8.67
CA LYS A 123 -4.69 -10.33 9.36
C LYS A 123 -3.58 -11.32 9.64
N SER A 124 -2.35 -10.96 9.32
CA SER A 124 -1.19 -11.68 9.82
C SER A 124 -0.76 -11.02 11.13
N GLY A 125 -0.86 -11.79 12.22
CA GLY A 125 -0.52 -11.30 13.55
C GLY A 125 -1.67 -10.68 14.33
N THR A 126 -1.35 -10.07 15.48
CA THR A 126 -2.32 -9.61 16.48
C THR A 126 -2.61 -8.11 16.42
N ASN A 127 -2.33 -7.43 15.32
CA ASN A 127 -2.54 -5.99 15.22
C ASN A 127 -4.03 -5.64 15.12
N GLU A 128 -4.62 -5.27 16.24
CA GLU A 128 -6.03 -4.90 16.35
C GLU A 128 -6.39 -3.60 15.65
N LYS A 129 -5.39 -2.76 15.29
CA LYS A 129 -5.63 -1.49 14.60
C LYS A 129 -5.87 -1.65 13.10
N SER A 130 -5.53 -2.81 12.54
CA SER A 130 -5.75 -3.11 11.12
C SER A 130 -7.19 -3.54 10.87
N THR A 131 -7.81 -3.06 9.79
CA THR A 131 -9.15 -3.48 9.36
C THR A 131 -9.13 -4.79 8.56
N GLY A 132 -7.96 -5.19 8.07
CA GLY A 132 -7.83 -6.31 7.13
C GLY A 132 -8.32 -5.98 5.73
N LEU A 133 -8.49 -4.71 5.39
CA LEU A 133 -9.01 -4.26 4.10
C LEU A 133 -8.00 -3.44 3.28
N GLY A 134 -6.82 -3.12 3.83
CA GLY A 134 -5.82 -2.32 3.11
C GLY A 134 -5.38 -2.93 1.79
N LEU A 135 -4.97 -4.19 1.80
CA LEU A 135 -4.56 -4.89 0.58
C LEU A 135 -5.74 -5.20 -0.37
N PRO A 136 -6.92 -5.62 0.11
CA PRO A 136 -8.11 -5.69 -0.75
C PRO A 136 -8.46 -4.37 -1.45
N ILE A 137 -8.34 -3.24 -0.77
CA ILE A 137 -8.54 -1.91 -1.38
C ILE A 137 -7.49 -1.65 -2.45
N ALA A 138 -6.21 -1.90 -2.16
CA ALA A 138 -5.14 -1.77 -3.13
C ALA A 138 -5.38 -2.65 -4.36
N GLN A 139 -5.82 -3.88 -4.16
CA GLN A 139 -6.14 -4.80 -5.25
C GLN A 139 -7.31 -4.29 -6.08
N ALA A 140 -8.37 -3.77 -5.47
CA ALA A 140 -9.52 -3.22 -6.18
C ALA A 140 -9.10 -2.02 -7.05
N ILE A 141 -8.25 -1.14 -6.54
CA ILE A 141 -7.71 -0.01 -7.31
C ILE A 141 -6.84 -0.52 -8.46
N ALA A 142 -5.97 -1.50 -8.20
CA ALA A 142 -5.12 -2.09 -9.23
C ALA A 142 -5.95 -2.69 -10.37
N VAL A 143 -6.98 -3.46 -10.05
CA VAL A 143 -7.89 -4.06 -11.03
C VAL A 143 -8.56 -2.97 -11.88
N LYS A 144 -9.08 -1.93 -11.24
CA LYS A 144 -9.75 -0.82 -11.92
C LYS A 144 -8.86 -0.17 -13.00
N TYR A 145 -7.59 0.01 -12.70
CA TYR A 145 -6.64 0.70 -13.59
C TYR A 145 -5.70 -0.24 -14.35
N GLN A 146 -5.97 -1.55 -14.33
CA GLN A 146 -5.17 -2.55 -15.04
C GLN A 146 -3.70 -2.61 -14.57
N LEU A 147 -3.48 -2.28 -13.32
CA LEU A 147 -2.18 -2.41 -12.68
C LEU A 147 -2.00 -3.85 -12.20
N GLN A 148 -0.77 -4.34 -12.23
CA GLN A 148 -0.46 -5.67 -11.72
C GLN A 148 0.14 -5.56 -10.32
N LEU A 149 -0.51 -6.15 -9.33
CA LEU A 149 -0.05 -6.17 -7.96
C LEU A 149 0.46 -7.58 -7.62
N THR A 150 1.75 -7.69 -7.27
CA THR A 150 2.40 -8.95 -6.99
C THR A 150 3.10 -8.91 -5.63
N TYR A 151 3.29 -10.09 -5.06
CA TYR A 151 4.04 -10.30 -3.83
C TYR A 151 5.18 -11.28 -4.07
N SER A 152 6.33 -11.01 -3.47
CA SER A 152 7.47 -11.93 -3.46
C SER A 152 8.18 -11.88 -2.11
N TYR A 153 8.88 -12.96 -1.80
CA TYR A 153 9.69 -13.07 -0.59
C TYR A 153 11.05 -13.62 -0.96
N THR A 154 12.09 -12.82 -0.74
CA THR A 154 13.50 -13.26 -0.91
C THR A 154 14.31 -12.81 0.30
N GLU A 155 14.58 -11.52 0.43
CA GLU A 155 15.26 -10.90 1.58
C GLU A 155 14.30 -10.17 2.50
N GLY A 156 13.01 -10.27 2.23
CA GLY A 156 11.92 -9.61 2.94
C GLY A 156 10.63 -9.74 2.16
N HIS A 157 9.56 -9.20 2.73
CA HIS A 157 8.25 -9.16 2.09
C HIS A 157 8.21 -7.99 1.12
N ARG A 158 8.04 -8.29 -0.17
CA ARG A 158 8.01 -7.27 -1.23
C ARG A 158 6.67 -7.28 -1.94
N PHE A 159 6.03 -6.11 -1.96
CA PHE A 159 4.89 -5.85 -2.82
C PHE A 159 5.34 -4.99 -3.99
N THR A 160 4.95 -5.38 -5.18
CA THR A 160 5.30 -4.66 -6.42
C THR A 160 4.04 -4.34 -7.19
N LEU A 161 3.90 -3.08 -7.55
CA LEU A 161 2.83 -2.55 -8.38
C LEU A 161 3.44 -2.20 -9.73
N THR A 162 2.99 -2.89 -10.78
CA THR A 162 3.49 -2.67 -12.14
C THR A 162 2.43 -1.99 -12.98
N PHE A 163 2.82 -0.89 -13.61
CA PHE A 163 1.95 -0.09 -14.46
C PHE A 163 2.07 -0.54 -15.91
N PRO A 164 0.97 -0.61 -16.67
CA PRO A 164 1.05 -0.90 -18.09
C PRO A 164 1.74 0.23 -18.84
N ILE A 165 2.47 -0.13 -19.87
CA ILE A 165 3.23 0.82 -20.70
C ILE A 165 2.33 1.40 -21.78
#